data_665eb6790c209236870405239f24d579
#
_entry.id   665eb6790c209236870405239f24d579
#
_cell.length_a   1.000
_cell.length_b   1.000
_cell.length_c   1.000
_cell.angle_alpha   90.00
_cell.angle_beta   90.00
_cell.angle_gamma   90.00
#
_symmetry.space_group_name_H-M   'P 1'
#
loop_
_entity.id
_entity.type
_entity.pdbx_description
1 polymer ?
#
loop_
_entity_poly.entity_id
_entity_poly.type
_entity_poly.pdbx_seq_one_letter_code
_entity_poly.pdbx_strand_id
1 'polypeptide(L)'
;MLFEKLGVAGGKKTKSGQYSTGEAVLSKIDHPLVDITLEYRGLSKLKSTYTDALDNVADSETDRVHTSYHQALTSTGRLSSTDPNLQNIPIRTATGRLIRQAFIAPEGRVILAADYSQIELRLMAHFSGDKNLTHAFNEGLDIHAATAAEVLGKDVADVTSTERRNAKAINFGLLYGMSAFG
;
A
#
# COMPACT_ATOMS: atom_id res chain seq x y z
N MET A 1 -20.28 -4.20 -21.73
CA MET A 1 -19.58 -4.73 -22.92
C MET A 1 -18.82 -6.00 -22.59
N LEU A 2 -17.89 -6.01 -21.63
CA LEU A 2 -17.09 -7.19 -21.23
C LEU A 2 -17.98 -8.41 -20.86
N PHE A 3 -18.93 -8.23 -19.95
CA PHE A 3 -19.78 -9.31 -19.45
C PHE A 3 -20.98 -9.63 -20.33
N GLU A 4 -21.60 -8.64 -20.95
CA GLU A 4 -22.85 -8.83 -21.72
C GLU A 4 -22.63 -9.15 -23.20
N LYS A 5 -21.62 -8.53 -23.83
CA LYS A 5 -21.32 -8.75 -25.26
C LYS A 5 -20.28 -9.84 -25.48
N LEU A 6 -19.25 -9.89 -24.65
CA LEU A 6 -18.18 -10.88 -24.76
C LEU A 6 -18.41 -12.13 -23.90
N GLY A 7 -19.47 -12.14 -23.08
CA GLY A 7 -19.85 -13.31 -22.27
C GLY A 7 -18.81 -13.73 -21.23
N VAL A 8 -17.92 -12.81 -20.82
CA VAL A 8 -16.85 -13.13 -19.88
C VAL A 8 -17.46 -13.47 -18.51
N ALA A 9 -17.17 -14.66 -18.00
CA ALA A 9 -17.65 -15.14 -16.70
C ALA A 9 -16.99 -14.40 -15.53
N GLY A 10 -17.61 -14.44 -14.35
CA GLY A 10 -17.02 -13.92 -13.10
C GLY A 10 -17.41 -12.48 -12.74
N GLY A 11 -18.27 -11.84 -13.50
CA GLY A 11 -18.73 -10.48 -13.19
C GLY A 11 -19.59 -10.40 -11.92
N LYS A 12 -19.26 -9.44 -11.03
CA LYS A 12 -20.08 -9.12 -9.85
C LYS A 12 -20.92 -7.87 -10.13
N LYS A 13 -22.23 -7.93 -9.89
CA LYS A 13 -23.10 -6.76 -10.02
C LYS A 13 -23.04 -5.86 -8.79
N THR A 14 -23.10 -4.57 -9.03
CA THR A 14 -23.25 -3.53 -8.02
C THR A 14 -24.70 -3.47 -7.51
N LYS A 15 -24.94 -2.70 -6.46
CA LYS A 15 -26.31 -2.46 -5.94
C LYS A 15 -27.25 -1.83 -6.99
N SER A 16 -26.70 -1.11 -7.97
CA SER A 16 -27.44 -0.52 -9.08
C SER A 16 -27.68 -1.48 -10.27
N GLY A 17 -27.31 -2.76 -10.12
CA GLY A 17 -27.51 -3.79 -11.16
C GLY A 17 -26.45 -3.80 -12.27
N GLN A 18 -25.52 -2.86 -12.30
CA GLN A 18 -24.43 -2.80 -13.26
C GLN A 18 -23.29 -3.74 -12.85
N TYR A 19 -22.55 -4.29 -13.82
CA TYR A 19 -21.35 -5.06 -13.52
C TYR A 19 -20.24 -4.18 -12.96
N SER A 20 -19.69 -4.61 -11.85
CA SER A 20 -18.50 -3.97 -11.27
C SER A 20 -17.30 -4.23 -12.19
N THR A 21 -16.57 -3.17 -12.52
CA THR A 21 -15.29 -3.24 -13.23
C THR A 21 -14.12 -2.79 -12.35
N GLY A 22 -14.30 -2.81 -11.03
CA GLY A 22 -13.23 -2.52 -10.09
C GLY A 22 -12.10 -3.55 -10.17
N GLU A 23 -10.89 -3.15 -9.82
CA GLU A 23 -9.69 -3.99 -9.88
C GLU A 23 -9.86 -5.32 -9.14
N ALA A 24 -10.44 -5.31 -7.94
CA ALA A 24 -10.70 -6.51 -7.14
C ALA A 24 -11.64 -7.55 -7.80
N VAL A 25 -12.44 -7.12 -8.78
CA VAL A 25 -13.30 -8.01 -9.57
C VAL A 25 -12.58 -8.43 -10.84
N LEU A 26 -12.01 -7.47 -11.57
CA LEU A 26 -11.35 -7.73 -12.84
C LEU A 26 -10.10 -8.61 -12.68
N SER A 27 -9.29 -8.41 -11.66
CA SER A 27 -8.07 -9.19 -11.41
C SER A 27 -8.29 -10.71 -11.19
N LYS A 28 -9.55 -11.12 -11.00
CA LYS A 28 -9.95 -12.53 -10.89
C LYS A 28 -10.40 -13.16 -12.21
N ILE A 29 -10.41 -12.40 -13.27
CA ILE A 29 -10.93 -12.79 -14.58
C ILE A 29 -9.74 -12.96 -15.52
N ASP A 30 -9.52 -14.19 -15.95
CA ASP A 30 -8.49 -14.53 -16.94
C ASP A 30 -9.03 -14.23 -18.36
N HIS A 31 -8.70 -13.06 -18.88
CA HIS A 31 -9.08 -12.63 -20.24
C HIS A 31 -8.16 -11.51 -20.73
N PRO A 32 -7.60 -11.59 -21.96
CA PRO A 32 -6.64 -10.61 -22.47
C PRO A 32 -7.14 -9.15 -22.45
N LEU A 33 -8.40 -8.91 -22.69
CA LEU A 33 -9.00 -7.57 -22.62
C LEU A 33 -8.99 -7.02 -21.17
N VAL A 34 -9.06 -7.91 -20.18
CA VAL A 34 -9.01 -7.49 -18.75
C VAL A 34 -7.62 -7.01 -18.42
N ASP A 35 -6.59 -7.76 -18.81
CA ASP A 35 -5.19 -7.40 -18.57
C ASP A 35 -4.86 -6.04 -19.18
N ILE A 36 -5.20 -5.85 -20.45
CA ILE A 36 -5.02 -4.57 -21.16
C ILE A 36 -5.80 -3.44 -20.46
N THR A 37 -7.01 -3.72 -20.00
CA THR A 37 -7.84 -2.72 -19.30
C THR A 37 -7.21 -2.31 -17.95
N LEU A 38 -6.69 -3.27 -17.20
CA LEU A 38 -6.02 -3.00 -15.91
C LEU A 38 -4.71 -2.24 -16.12
N GLU A 39 -3.92 -2.65 -17.10
CA GLU A 39 -2.68 -1.95 -17.48
C GLU A 39 -2.98 -0.50 -17.93
N TYR A 40 -3.91 -0.31 -18.85
CA TYR A 40 -4.34 1.02 -19.29
C TYR A 40 -4.77 1.91 -18.13
N ARG A 41 -5.60 1.38 -17.21
CA ARG A 41 -6.06 2.13 -16.04
C ARG A 41 -4.90 2.50 -15.11
N GLY A 42 -3.96 1.58 -14.91
CA GLY A 42 -2.75 1.83 -14.13
C GLY A 42 -1.92 2.98 -14.70
N LEU A 43 -1.61 2.92 -16.00
CA LEU A 43 -0.87 3.95 -16.70
C LEU A 43 -1.62 5.28 -16.76
N SER A 44 -2.91 5.25 -17.06
CA SER A 44 -3.77 6.44 -17.10
C SER A 44 -3.83 7.15 -15.74
N LYS A 45 -3.90 6.37 -14.64
CA LYS A 45 -3.83 6.91 -13.28
C LYS A 45 -2.48 7.55 -12.98
N LEU A 46 -1.38 6.88 -13.35
CA LEU A 46 -0.04 7.44 -13.17
C LEU A 46 0.11 8.75 -13.93
N LYS A 47 -0.35 8.76 -15.18
CA LYS A 47 -0.31 9.96 -16.04
C LYS A 47 -1.09 11.11 -15.40
N SER A 48 -2.37 10.91 -15.14
CA SER A 48 -3.26 11.98 -14.67
C SER A 48 -2.93 12.47 -13.25
N THR A 49 -2.46 11.58 -12.37
CA THR A 49 -2.23 11.92 -10.95
C THR A 49 -0.84 12.49 -10.71
N TYR A 50 0.16 12.08 -11.51
CA TYR A 50 1.55 12.45 -11.26
C TYR A 50 2.16 13.23 -12.43
N THR A 51 2.31 12.66 -13.63
CA THR A 51 3.07 13.33 -14.68
C THR A 51 2.40 14.61 -15.17
N ASP A 52 1.08 14.61 -15.34
CA ASP A 52 0.37 15.82 -15.78
C ASP A 52 0.06 16.76 -14.60
N ALA A 53 -0.27 16.20 -13.42
CA ALA A 53 -0.68 17.02 -12.29
C ALA A 53 0.49 17.69 -11.57
N LEU A 54 1.64 17.01 -11.38
CA LEU A 54 2.77 17.58 -10.65
C LEU A 54 3.40 18.75 -11.39
N ASP A 55 3.53 18.65 -12.72
CA ASP A 55 4.03 19.73 -13.55
C ASP A 55 3.16 21.00 -13.46
N ASN A 56 1.85 20.82 -13.40
CA ASN A 56 0.90 21.95 -13.28
C ASN A 56 0.86 22.62 -11.90
N VAL A 57 1.32 21.96 -10.84
CA VAL A 57 1.31 22.48 -9.46
C VAL A 57 2.71 22.85 -8.96
N ALA A 58 3.73 22.63 -9.78
CA ALA A 58 5.08 23.11 -9.47
C ALA A 58 5.11 24.64 -9.51
N ASP A 59 5.76 25.22 -8.53
CA ASP A 59 5.99 26.67 -8.47
C ASP A 59 6.94 27.07 -9.60
N SER A 60 6.52 28.04 -10.42
CA SER A 60 7.23 28.42 -11.66
C SER A 60 8.57 29.13 -11.43
N GLU A 61 8.86 29.62 -10.22
CA GLU A 61 10.11 30.26 -9.89
C GLU A 61 11.13 29.30 -9.30
N THR A 62 10.64 28.28 -8.57
CA THR A 62 11.49 27.39 -7.78
C THR A 62 11.51 25.94 -8.30
N ASP A 63 10.64 25.59 -9.25
CA ASP A 63 10.41 24.22 -9.72
C ASP A 63 10.05 23.23 -8.59
N ARG A 64 9.44 23.73 -7.51
CA ARG A 64 9.10 22.94 -6.34
C ARG A 64 7.61 22.72 -6.23
N VAL A 65 7.28 21.50 -5.81
CA VAL A 65 5.91 21.13 -5.46
C VAL A 65 5.72 21.28 -3.95
N HIS A 66 4.70 22.05 -3.56
CA HIS A 66 4.35 22.33 -2.17
C HIS A 66 3.01 21.68 -1.86
N THR A 67 3.01 20.71 -0.94
CA THR A 67 1.78 20.06 -0.46
C THR A 67 1.28 20.72 0.82
N SER A 68 0.00 20.55 1.11
CA SER A 68 -0.62 20.91 2.39
C SER A 68 -0.73 19.67 3.27
N TYR A 69 -0.16 19.73 4.50
CA TYR A 69 -0.28 18.66 5.50
C TYR A 69 -1.38 18.98 6.52
N HIS A 70 -2.26 18.01 6.75
CA HIS A 70 -3.34 18.08 7.72
C HIS A 70 -3.08 17.13 8.88
N GLN A 71 -3.00 17.65 10.10
CA GLN A 71 -2.70 16.88 11.32
C GLN A 71 -3.95 16.26 11.99
N ALA A 72 -5.13 16.80 11.72
CA ALA A 72 -6.37 16.43 12.41
C ALA A 72 -7.49 15.96 11.45
N LEU A 73 -7.15 15.44 10.28
CA LEU A 73 -8.12 15.00 9.28
C LEU A 73 -8.45 13.51 9.38
N THR A 74 -7.46 12.67 9.68
CA THR A 74 -7.64 11.22 9.72
C THR A 74 -8.11 10.75 11.09
N SER A 75 -9.00 9.75 11.12
CA SER A 75 -9.46 9.14 12.38
C SER A 75 -8.38 8.39 13.15
N THR A 76 -7.27 8.05 12.47
CA THR A 76 -6.13 7.30 13.05
C THR A 76 -5.04 8.20 13.63
N GLY A 77 -5.17 9.54 13.52
CA GLY A 77 -4.12 10.49 13.94
C GLY A 77 -2.92 10.58 12.98
N ARG A 78 -2.97 9.90 11.82
CA ARG A 78 -1.94 10.04 10.79
C ARG A 78 -2.06 11.37 10.06
N LEU A 79 -0.95 11.89 9.53
CA LEU A 79 -0.96 13.02 8.62
C LEU A 79 -1.70 12.66 7.33
N SER A 80 -2.36 13.64 6.74
CA SER A 80 -2.87 13.59 5.38
C SER A 80 -2.19 14.68 4.55
N SER A 81 -1.96 14.41 3.29
CA SER A 81 -1.32 15.32 2.33
C SER A 81 -2.27 15.57 1.17
N THR A 82 -2.49 16.86 0.82
CA THR A 82 -3.35 17.27 -0.30
C THR A 82 -2.70 18.37 -1.12
N ASP A 83 -3.12 18.52 -2.34
CA ASP A 83 -2.81 19.59 -3.27
C ASP A 83 -1.31 19.84 -3.54
N PRO A 84 -0.57 18.81 -4.00
CA PRO A 84 -0.94 17.42 -4.32
C PRO A 84 -0.74 16.47 -3.15
N ASN A 85 -1.34 15.26 -3.21
CA ASN A 85 -1.06 14.20 -2.23
C ASN A 85 0.29 13.55 -2.52
N LEU A 86 1.33 13.90 -1.77
CA LEU A 86 2.68 13.34 -1.88
C LEU A 86 2.91 12.06 -1.07
N GLN A 87 1.97 11.66 -0.20
CA GLN A 87 2.07 10.42 0.57
C GLN A 87 1.75 9.16 -0.25
N ASN A 88 1.14 9.31 -1.42
CA ASN A 88 0.71 8.21 -2.29
C ASN A 88 1.58 8.02 -3.52
N ILE A 89 2.78 8.58 -3.55
CA ILE A 89 3.73 8.39 -4.67
C ILE A 89 4.01 6.88 -4.83
N PRO A 90 3.78 6.31 -6.03
CA PRO A 90 3.84 4.87 -6.21
C PRO A 90 5.24 4.30 -6.00
N ILE A 91 5.31 3.09 -5.44
CA ILE A 91 6.56 2.37 -5.17
C ILE A 91 6.51 0.89 -5.58
N ARG A 92 5.31 0.33 -5.79
CA ARG A 92 5.16 -1.11 -6.03
C ARG A 92 5.58 -1.55 -7.42
N THR A 93 5.24 -0.78 -8.46
CA THR A 93 5.57 -1.09 -9.85
C THR A 93 6.85 -0.42 -10.31
N ALA A 94 7.53 -0.99 -11.30
CA ALA A 94 8.73 -0.40 -11.89
C ALA A 94 8.44 0.99 -12.48
N THR A 95 7.38 1.11 -13.28
CA THR A 95 6.93 2.38 -13.88
C THR A 95 6.57 3.41 -12.81
N GLY A 96 5.85 2.99 -11.74
CA GLY A 96 5.51 3.88 -10.64
C GLY A 96 6.73 4.42 -9.89
N ARG A 97 7.77 3.60 -9.73
CA ARG A 97 9.03 4.04 -9.11
C ARG A 97 9.78 5.11 -9.89
N LEU A 98 9.59 5.19 -11.22
CA LEU A 98 10.23 6.25 -12.04
C LEU A 98 9.74 7.64 -11.62
N ILE A 99 8.49 7.78 -11.16
CA ILE A 99 7.95 9.06 -10.68
C ILE A 99 8.77 9.60 -9.50
N ARG A 100 9.29 8.72 -8.64
CA ARG A 100 10.14 9.13 -7.50
C ARG A 100 11.46 9.76 -7.93
N GLN A 101 11.96 9.46 -9.13
CA GLN A 101 13.20 10.02 -9.65
C GLN A 101 13.06 11.50 -10.04
N ALA A 102 11.82 11.98 -10.23
CA ALA A 102 11.55 13.40 -10.45
C ALA A 102 11.75 14.26 -9.19
N PHE A 103 11.73 13.64 -7.99
CA PHE A 103 11.95 14.34 -6.73
C PHE A 103 13.45 14.31 -6.41
N ILE A 104 14.10 15.43 -6.63
CA ILE A 104 15.54 15.59 -6.45
C ILE A 104 15.85 16.56 -5.32
N ALA A 105 17.04 16.43 -4.73
CA ALA A 105 17.54 17.43 -3.80
C ALA A 105 18.17 18.60 -4.59
N PRO A 106 18.16 19.83 -4.05
CA PRO A 106 18.96 20.92 -4.60
C PRO A 106 20.44 20.61 -4.64
N GLU A 107 21.19 21.32 -5.47
CA GLU A 107 22.64 21.19 -5.57
C GLU A 107 23.32 21.29 -4.19
N GLY A 108 24.27 20.40 -3.91
CA GLY A 108 24.97 20.31 -2.64
C GLY A 108 24.15 19.75 -1.48
N ARG A 109 22.93 19.24 -1.73
CA ARG A 109 22.08 18.63 -0.72
C ARG A 109 21.68 17.19 -1.10
N VAL A 110 21.15 16.45 -0.13
CA VAL A 110 20.65 15.08 -0.32
C VAL A 110 19.26 14.96 0.25
N ILE A 111 18.49 14.01 -0.28
CA ILE A 111 17.22 13.58 0.33
C ILE A 111 17.57 12.62 1.46
N LEU A 112 17.22 12.98 2.69
CA LEU A 112 17.29 12.08 3.84
C LEU A 112 15.91 11.48 4.08
N ALA A 113 15.80 10.15 4.01
CA ALA A 113 14.61 9.40 4.38
C ALA A 113 14.89 8.58 5.64
N ALA A 114 14.10 8.81 6.69
CA ALA A 114 14.16 8.04 7.93
C ALA A 114 12.76 7.59 8.31
N ASP A 115 12.61 6.29 8.60
CA ASP A 115 11.33 5.69 8.98
C ASP A 115 11.55 4.79 10.21
N TYR A 116 10.59 4.83 11.12
CA TYR A 116 10.61 3.93 12.28
C TYR A 116 10.28 2.51 11.84
N SER A 117 11.18 1.57 12.14
CA SER A 117 10.92 0.16 11.84
C SER A 117 9.82 -0.39 12.72
N GLN A 118 8.67 -0.66 12.11
CA GLN A 118 7.50 -1.34 12.72
C GLN A 118 7.03 -0.68 14.03
N ILE A 119 6.97 0.66 14.07
CA ILE A 119 6.69 1.40 15.30
C ILE A 119 5.37 1.02 15.96
N GLU A 120 4.31 0.81 15.18
CA GLU A 120 3.01 0.42 15.70
C GLU A 120 3.05 -0.94 16.43
N LEU A 121 3.77 -1.92 15.89
CA LEU A 121 3.93 -3.22 16.54
C LEU A 121 4.82 -3.15 17.78
N ARG A 122 5.82 -2.26 17.79
CA ARG A 122 6.65 -1.99 19.00
C ARG A 122 5.82 -1.37 20.11
N LEU A 123 4.96 -0.41 19.78
CA LEU A 123 4.02 0.17 20.72
C LEU A 123 3.02 -0.86 21.22
N MET A 124 2.53 -1.73 20.35
CA MET A 124 1.64 -2.84 20.74
C MET A 124 2.33 -3.80 21.70
N ALA A 125 3.57 -4.19 21.43
CA ALA A 125 4.37 -5.03 22.34
C ALA A 125 4.51 -4.38 23.72
N HIS A 126 4.80 -3.08 23.74
CA HIS A 126 4.95 -2.33 24.99
C HIS A 126 3.65 -2.25 25.79
N PHE A 127 2.55 -1.87 25.16
CA PHE A 127 1.27 -1.68 25.86
C PHE A 127 0.57 -2.99 26.23
N SER A 128 0.68 -4.03 25.41
CA SER A 128 0.07 -5.34 25.71
C SER A 128 0.89 -6.14 26.75
N GLY A 129 2.19 -5.90 26.85
CA GLY A 129 3.09 -6.72 27.62
C GLY A 129 3.24 -8.15 27.07
N ASP A 130 2.85 -8.38 25.79
CA ASP A 130 2.99 -9.69 25.16
C ASP A 130 4.45 -10.14 25.13
N LYS A 131 4.70 -11.30 25.73
CA LYS A 131 6.06 -11.81 25.94
C LYS A 131 6.73 -12.22 24.63
N ASN A 132 5.98 -12.83 23.71
CA ASN A 132 6.52 -13.32 22.46
C ASN A 132 6.89 -12.15 21.55
N LEU A 133 6.00 -11.18 21.44
CA LEU A 133 6.22 -9.98 20.63
C LEU A 133 7.37 -9.13 21.20
N THR A 134 7.43 -8.98 22.53
CA THR A 134 8.51 -8.24 23.22
C THR A 134 9.86 -8.95 23.04
N HIS A 135 9.90 -10.28 23.22
CA HIS A 135 11.09 -11.08 23.01
C HIS A 135 11.61 -10.96 21.57
N ALA A 136 10.70 -11.11 20.59
CA ALA A 136 11.07 -11.01 19.18
C ALA A 136 11.69 -9.65 18.83
N PHE A 137 11.19 -8.54 19.38
CA PHE A 137 11.78 -7.23 19.18
C PHE A 137 13.15 -7.06 19.86
N ASN A 138 13.31 -7.59 21.06
CA ASN A 138 14.58 -7.50 21.81
C ASN A 138 15.69 -8.30 21.14
N GLU A 139 15.36 -9.48 20.60
CA GLU A 139 16.29 -10.34 19.85
C GLU A 139 16.47 -9.95 18.39
N GLY A 140 15.80 -8.89 17.93
CA GLY A 140 15.88 -8.45 16.53
C GLY A 140 15.30 -9.46 15.52
N LEU A 141 14.38 -10.32 15.96
CA LEU A 141 13.75 -11.32 15.12
C LEU A 141 12.74 -10.70 14.15
N ASP A 142 12.48 -11.40 13.04
CA ASP A 142 11.43 -11.03 12.13
C ASP A 142 10.05 -11.37 12.72
N ILE A 143 9.37 -10.35 13.22
CA ILE A 143 8.06 -10.47 13.88
C ILE A 143 7.05 -11.21 13.01
N HIS A 144 7.03 -10.94 11.70
CA HIS A 144 6.07 -11.58 10.80
C HIS A 144 6.40 -13.05 10.58
N ALA A 145 7.67 -13.39 10.53
CA ALA A 145 8.11 -14.79 10.48
C ALA A 145 7.82 -15.49 11.82
N ALA A 146 8.10 -14.85 12.95
CA ALA A 146 7.78 -15.39 14.27
C ALA A 146 6.27 -15.66 14.45
N THR A 147 5.42 -14.71 14.07
CA THR A 147 3.96 -14.90 14.08
C THR A 147 3.52 -16.04 13.18
N ALA A 148 4.09 -16.14 11.96
CA ALA A 148 3.77 -17.25 11.05
C ALA A 148 4.16 -18.59 11.64
N ALA A 149 5.34 -18.69 12.24
CA ALA A 149 5.85 -19.90 12.90
C ALA A 149 4.93 -20.35 14.04
N GLU A 150 4.53 -19.40 14.90
CA GLU A 150 3.62 -19.67 16.02
C GLU A 150 2.24 -20.13 15.54
N VAL A 151 1.63 -19.43 14.59
CA VAL A 151 0.29 -19.77 14.05
C VAL A 151 0.29 -21.11 13.32
N LEU A 152 1.38 -21.45 12.62
CA LEU A 152 1.49 -22.67 11.83
C LEU A 152 2.14 -23.83 12.59
N GLY A 153 2.64 -23.60 13.80
CA GLY A 153 3.28 -24.63 14.64
C GLY A 153 4.57 -25.16 14.05
N LYS A 154 5.41 -24.32 13.45
CA LYS A 154 6.69 -24.71 12.83
C LYS A 154 7.83 -23.78 13.21
N ASP A 155 9.07 -24.16 12.87
CA ASP A 155 10.23 -23.31 13.13
C ASP A 155 10.25 -22.06 12.23
N VAL A 156 10.78 -20.96 12.77
CA VAL A 156 10.90 -19.68 12.05
C VAL A 156 11.71 -19.84 10.76
N ALA A 157 12.72 -20.72 10.78
CA ALA A 157 13.57 -21.00 9.62
C ALA A 157 12.79 -21.63 8.44
N ASP A 158 11.70 -22.33 8.74
CA ASP A 158 10.86 -23.01 7.75
C ASP A 158 9.71 -22.15 7.22
N VAL A 159 9.61 -20.89 7.67
CA VAL A 159 8.57 -19.97 7.23
C VAL A 159 8.86 -19.48 5.80
N THR A 160 7.94 -19.76 4.89
CA THR A 160 8.02 -19.28 3.51
C THR A 160 7.70 -17.79 3.39
N SER A 161 8.17 -17.17 2.32
CA SER A 161 7.86 -15.74 2.03
C SER A 161 6.37 -15.45 1.93
N THR A 162 5.56 -16.42 1.50
CA THR A 162 4.09 -16.28 1.41
C THR A 162 3.46 -16.31 2.79
N GLU A 163 3.85 -17.23 3.66
CA GLU A 163 3.36 -17.34 5.04
C GLU A 163 3.73 -16.11 5.85
N ARG A 164 4.97 -15.64 5.73
CA ARG A 164 5.44 -14.39 6.33
C ARG A 164 4.59 -13.19 5.88
N ARG A 165 4.24 -13.12 4.59
CA ARG A 165 3.39 -12.05 4.05
C ARG A 165 1.96 -12.13 4.59
N ASN A 166 1.41 -13.33 4.74
CA ASN A 166 0.09 -13.54 5.35
C ASN A 166 0.10 -13.14 6.82
N ALA A 167 1.11 -13.56 7.58
CA ALA A 167 1.28 -13.13 8.97
C ALA A 167 1.44 -11.61 9.12
N LYS A 168 2.12 -10.96 8.17
CA LYS A 168 2.17 -9.50 8.13
C LYS A 168 0.78 -8.88 8.00
N ALA A 169 -0.07 -9.43 7.14
CA ALA A 169 -1.45 -8.96 6.99
C ALA A 169 -2.27 -9.18 8.27
N ILE A 170 -2.09 -10.32 8.95
CA ILE A 170 -2.73 -10.63 10.23
C ILE A 170 -2.29 -9.64 11.31
N ASN A 171 -0.98 -9.44 11.49
CA ASN A 171 -0.44 -8.54 12.51
C ASN A 171 -0.97 -7.11 12.35
N PHE A 172 -0.98 -6.58 11.13
CA PHE A 172 -1.56 -5.27 10.88
C PHE A 172 -3.08 -5.27 10.97
N GLY A 173 -3.74 -6.33 10.53
CA GLY A 173 -5.18 -6.48 10.65
C GLY A 173 -5.64 -6.43 12.11
N LEU A 174 -4.99 -7.18 12.99
CA LEU A 174 -5.28 -7.18 14.43
C LEU A 174 -5.03 -5.80 15.05
N LEU A 175 -3.95 -5.13 14.68
CA LEU A 175 -3.63 -3.78 15.14
C LEU A 175 -4.74 -2.78 14.79
N TYR A 176 -5.38 -2.94 13.63
CA TYR A 176 -6.47 -2.07 13.17
C TYR A 176 -7.87 -2.63 13.46
N GLY A 177 -8.00 -3.63 14.33
CA GLY A 177 -9.29 -4.15 14.78
C GLY A 177 -9.92 -5.16 13.83
N MET A 178 -9.13 -5.89 13.03
CA MET A 178 -9.63 -7.00 12.22
C MET A 178 -10.26 -8.06 13.10
N SER A 179 -11.48 -8.47 12.74
CA SER A 179 -12.17 -9.60 13.38
C SER A 179 -11.98 -10.90 12.60
N ALA A 180 -12.51 -12.02 13.13
CA ALA A 180 -12.52 -13.31 12.45
C ALA A 180 -13.23 -13.31 11.07
N PHE A 181 -13.98 -12.25 10.75
CA PHE A 181 -14.70 -12.04 9.49
C PHE A 181 -14.04 -11.01 8.57
N GLY A 182 -12.87 -10.48 8.93
CA GLY A 182 -12.12 -9.45 8.20
C GLY A 182 -11.05 -9.98 7.26
#